data_e395e66c853d8277395974522f4402a3
#
_entry.id   e395e66c853d8277395974522f4402a3
#
_cell.length_a   1.000
_cell.length_b   1.000
_cell.length_c   1.000
_cell.angle_alpha   90.00
_cell.angle_beta   90.00
_cell.angle_gamma   90.00
#
_symmetry.space_group_name_H-M   'P 1'
#
loop_
_entity.id
_entity.type
_entity.pdbx_description
1 polymer ?
#
loop_
_entity_poly.entity_id
_entity_poly.type
_entity_poly.pdbx_seq_one_letter_code
_entity_poly.pdbx_strand_id
1 'polypeptide(L)'
;MTAIPPRTVAVAFTGASGMPYGIRLVECLLGAGCEVWLLYSQVAQIVARQEMDLELPSRPAEVQSALSARFDAAPGQLRVFGREEWFAPLASGSNPADAMVVCPCTMGTLASIAAGLSQNLIERAADVAIKEGRKLVLVPRETPFSAIHLENMLKLARLGVVIMPPSPGFYTHPQTVEDMVDFVVARVLDQIGVPNDLMRRWGEGGEK
;
A
#
# COMPACT_ATOMS: atom_id res chain seq x y z
N MET A 1 7.75 -5.78 24.21
CA MET A 1 8.50 -4.70 23.53
C MET A 1 7.58 -4.18 22.43
N THR A 2 7.05 -2.98 22.56
CA THR A 2 6.31 -2.32 21.50
C THR A 2 7.28 -2.04 20.37
N ALA A 3 7.05 -2.65 19.20
CA ALA A 3 7.85 -2.36 18.01
C ALA A 3 7.73 -0.86 17.71
N ILE A 4 8.87 -0.20 17.48
CA ILE A 4 8.87 1.18 17.01
C ILE A 4 8.22 1.14 15.61
N PRO A 5 7.20 1.97 15.34
CA PRO A 5 6.57 1.99 14.01
C PRO A 5 7.61 2.39 12.94
N PRO A 6 7.47 1.91 11.72
CA PRO A 6 8.36 2.31 10.63
C PRO A 6 8.32 3.82 10.45
N ARG A 7 9.48 4.45 10.31
CA ARG A 7 9.57 5.90 10.10
C ARG A 7 9.16 6.28 8.69
N THR A 8 9.52 5.44 7.71
CA THR A 8 9.28 5.69 6.29
C THR A 8 8.56 4.50 5.66
N VAL A 9 7.40 4.74 5.09
CA VAL A 9 6.62 3.73 4.39
C VAL A 9 6.42 4.12 2.93
N ALA A 10 6.89 3.27 2.01
CA ALA A 10 6.58 3.41 0.60
C ALA A 10 5.17 2.85 0.32
N VAL A 11 4.32 3.64 -0.32
CA VAL A 11 2.99 3.21 -0.76
C VAL A 11 2.90 3.33 -2.27
N ALA A 12 2.42 2.30 -2.94
CA ALA A 12 2.23 2.34 -4.39
C ALA A 12 0.77 2.05 -4.76
N PHE A 13 0.17 2.94 -5.57
CA PHE A 13 -1.15 2.75 -6.16
C PHE A 13 -1.01 2.19 -7.55
N THR A 14 -1.69 1.08 -7.84
CA THR A 14 -1.74 0.53 -9.19
C THR A 14 -3.17 0.50 -9.74
N GLY A 15 -3.36 0.02 -10.96
CA GLY A 15 -4.63 0.12 -11.67
C GLY A 15 -5.68 -0.94 -11.31
N ALA A 16 -5.60 -1.56 -10.16
CA ALA A 16 -6.65 -2.44 -9.66
C ALA A 16 -7.74 -1.63 -8.94
N SER A 17 -8.98 -2.11 -8.95
CA SER A 17 -10.04 -1.56 -8.11
C SER A 17 -9.67 -1.69 -6.62
N GLY A 18 -10.05 -0.71 -5.80
CA GLY A 18 -9.73 -0.66 -4.38
C GLY A 18 -8.91 0.58 -4.00
N MET A 19 -9.00 1.67 -4.76
CA MET A 19 -8.38 2.94 -4.42
C MET A 19 -8.76 3.43 -3.01
N PRO A 20 -9.99 3.23 -2.50
CA PRO A 20 -10.33 3.60 -1.13
C PRO A 20 -9.39 3.00 -0.09
N TYR A 21 -8.92 1.75 -0.25
CA TYR A 21 -7.94 1.14 0.64
C TYR A 21 -6.60 1.88 0.63
N GLY A 22 -6.12 2.23 -0.58
CA GLY A 22 -4.84 2.92 -0.75
C GLY A 22 -4.86 4.34 -0.15
N ILE A 23 -5.92 5.08 -0.40
CA ILE A 23 -6.10 6.45 0.11
C ILE A 23 -6.25 6.44 1.63
N ARG A 24 -7.06 5.53 2.19
CA ARG A 24 -7.23 5.40 3.63
C ARG A 24 -5.93 4.95 4.33
N LEU A 25 -5.16 4.08 3.68
CA LEU A 25 -3.83 3.69 4.19
C LEU A 25 -2.89 4.89 4.31
N VAL A 26 -2.81 5.74 3.27
CA VAL A 26 -1.99 6.96 3.31
C VAL A 26 -2.43 7.88 4.44
N GLU A 27 -3.73 8.12 4.59
CA GLU A 27 -4.29 8.93 5.68
C GLU A 27 -3.87 8.38 7.06
N CYS A 28 -4.04 7.09 7.29
CA CYS A 28 -3.68 6.45 8.56
C CYS A 28 -2.17 6.51 8.84
N LEU A 29 -1.32 6.32 7.83
CA LEU A 29 0.13 6.42 7.97
C LEU A 29 0.56 7.83 8.36
N LEU A 30 0.01 8.85 7.69
CA LEU A 30 0.28 10.24 8.01
C LEU A 30 -0.20 10.58 9.43
N GLY A 31 -1.41 10.16 9.79
CA GLY A 31 -1.95 10.33 11.15
C GLY A 31 -1.13 9.63 12.23
N ALA A 32 -0.48 8.51 11.91
CA ALA A 32 0.45 7.81 12.79
C ALA A 32 1.86 8.42 12.85
N GLY A 33 2.10 9.54 12.16
CA GLY A 33 3.39 10.24 12.14
C GLY A 33 4.45 9.60 11.25
N CYS A 34 4.09 8.68 10.36
CA CYS A 34 5.02 8.10 9.39
C CYS A 34 5.35 9.10 8.27
N GLU A 35 6.58 9.04 7.76
CA GLU A 35 6.91 9.62 6.45
C GLU A 35 6.39 8.69 5.36
N VAL A 36 5.62 9.20 4.42
CA VAL A 36 5.03 8.43 3.32
C VAL A 36 5.69 8.78 2.00
N TRP A 37 6.24 7.77 1.31
CA TRP A 37 6.76 7.86 -0.04
C TRP A 37 5.77 7.23 -1.01
N LEU A 38 5.02 8.08 -1.71
CA LEU A 38 3.93 7.66 -2.58
C LEU A 38 4.39 7.52 -4.04
N LEU A 39 4.01 6.41 -4.63
CA LEU A 39 4.15 6.06 -6.03
C LEU A 39 2.77 5.77 -6.63
N TYR A 40 2.56 6.04 -7.90
CA TYR A 40 1.32 5.66 -8.56
C TYR A 40 1.53 5.36 -10.04
N SER A 41 0.76 4.41 -10.57
CA SER A 41 0.74 4.12 -12.00
C SER A 41 -0.22 5.06 -12.72
N GLN A 42 -0.06 5.21 -14.04
CA GLN A 42 -0.99 5.99 -14.85
C GLN A 42 -2.44 5.45 -14.74
N VAL A 43 -2.61 4.13 -14.68
CA VAL A 43 -3.94 3.52 -14.55
C VAL A 43 -4.56 3.78 -13.18
N ALA A 44 -3.74 3.94 -12.13
CA ALA A 44 -4.24 4.31 -10.80
C ALA A 44 -4.98 5.66 -10.80
N GLN A 45 -4.58 6.62 -11.64
CA GLN A 45 -5.27 7.91 -11.79
C GLN A 45 -6.70 7.72 -12.33
N ILE A 46 -6.87 6.80 -13.31
CA ILE A 46 -8.18 6.47 -13.87
C ILE A 46 -9.06 5.83 -12.80
N VAL A 47 -8.52 4.88 -12.03
CA VAL A 47 -9.25 4.19 -10.97
C VAL A 47 -9.65 5.15 -9.85
N ALA A 48 -8.74 6.04 -9.42
CA ALA A 48 -9.03 7.04 -8.39
C ALA A 48 -10.22 7.94 -8.79
N ARG A 49 -10.26 8.37 -10.04
CA ARG A 49 -11.36 9.17 -10.56
C ARG A 49 -12.67 8.39 -10.62
N GLN A 50 -12.64 7.13 -11.06
CA GLN A 50 -13.84 6.31 -11.20
C GLN A 50 -14.44 5.88 -9.85
N GLU A 51 -13.61 5.60 -8.86
CA GLU A 51 -14.05 5.02 -7.58
C GLU A 51 -14.32 6.08 -6.50
N MET A 52 -13.66 7.24 -6.58
CA MET A 52 -13.67 8.23 -5.49
C MET A 52 -13.88 9.67 -5.97
N ASP A 53 -14.14 9.92 -7.25
CA ASP A 53 -14.11 11.25 -7.85
C ASP A 53 -12.82 12.03 -7.50
N LEU A 54 -11.73 11.30 -7.25
CA LEU A 54 -10.43 11.85 -6.86
C LEU A 54 -9.56 12.04 -8.10
N GLU A 55 -9.26 13.29 -8.40
CA GLU A 55 -8.27 13.62 -9.42
C GLU A 55 -6.86 13.51 -8.84
N LEU A 56 -6.07 12.60 -9.39
CA LEU A 56 -4.63 12.55 -9.17
C LEU A 56 -3.96 13.19 -10.40
N PRO A 57 -3.38 14.39 -10.30
CA PRO A 57 -2.68 15.05 -11.40
C PRO A 57 -1.55 14.20 -11.98
N SER A 58 -1.13 14.53 -13.20
CA SER A 58 -0.03 13.81 -13.85
C SER A 58 1.34 14.13 -13.24
N ARG A 59 1.48 15.31 -12.63
CA ARG A 59 2.73 15.76 -12.03
C ARG A 59 2.81 15.36 -10.55
N PRO A 60 3.86 14.65 -10.13
CA PRO A 60 4.03 14.21 -8.75
C PRO A 60 3.92 15.34 -7.73
N ALA A 61 4.49 16.51 -8.00
CA ALA A 61 4.42 17.67 -7.11
C ALA A 61 2.98 18.18 -6.90
N GLU A 62 2.14 18.12 -7.93
CA GLU A 62 0.72 18.50 -7.83
C GLU A 62 -0.07 17.47 -6.99
N VAL A 63 0.20 16.17 -7.19
CA VAL A 63 -0.38 15.10 -6.34
C VAL A 63 0.06 15.27 -4.90
N GLN A 64 1.35 15.52 -4.66
CA GLN A 64 1.88 15.78 -3.32
C GLN A 64 1.17 16.95 -2.65
N SER A 65 1.03 18.08 -3.34
CA SER A 65 0.34 19.25 -2.81
C SER A 65 -1.12 18.96 -2.48
N ALA A 66 -1.84 18.32 -3.41
CA ALA A 66 -3.26 17.99 -3.23
C ALA A 66 -3.51 17.02 -2.06
N LEU A 67 -2.72 15.95 -1.96
CA LEU A 67 -2.88 14.97 -0.89
C LEU A 67 -2.35 15.49 0.46
N SER A 68 -1.28 16.30 0.47
CA SER A 68 -0.81 16.96 1.70
C SER A 68 -1.87 17.90 2.27
N ALA A 69 -2.54 18.69 1.42
CA ALA A 69 -3.63 19.54 1.83
C ALA A 69 -4.86 18.74 2.31
N ARG A 70 -5.17 17.63 1.62
CA ARG A 70 -6.31 16.75 1.98
C ARG A 70 -6.17 16.13 3.36
N PHE A 71 -4.95 15.73 3.73
CA PHE A 71 -4.68 14.99 4.98
C PHE A 71 -3.96 15.83 6.04
N ASP A 72 -3.84 17.14 5.84
CA ASP A 72 -3.12 18.05 6.75
C ASP A 72 -1.71 17.53 7.10
N ALA A 73 -1.01 17.00 6.09
CA ALA A 73 0.31 16.41 6.28
C ALA A 73 1.34 17.49 6.64
N ALA A 74 2.19 17.19 7.62
CA ALA A 74 3.29 18.09 7.99
C ALA A 74 4.27 18.30 6.81
N PRO A 75 4.99 19.41 6.74
CA PRO A 75 5.96 19.66 5.68
C PRO A 75 6.99 18.52 5.56
N GLY A 76 7.09 17.93 4.37
CA GLY A 76 8.00 16.83 4.08
C GLY A 76 7.53 15.43 4.51
N GLN A 77 6.40 15.32 5.22
CA GLN A 77 5.85 14.03 5.67
C GLN A 77 5.31 13.17 4.52
N LEU A 78 4.78 13.79 3.47
CA LEU A 78 4.38 13.12 2.24
C LEU A 78 5.32 13.54 1.10
N ARG A 79 5.93 12.56 0.43
CA ARG A 79 6.73 12.77 -0.78
C ARG A 79 6.15 11.89 -1.89
N VAL A 80 5.97 12.46 -3.06
CA VAL A 80 5.41 11.76 -4.21
C VAL A 80 6.45 11.69 -5.32
N PHE A 81 6.67 10.50 -5.87
CA PHE A 81 7.70 10.23 -6.87
C PHE A 81 7.09 9.82 -8.21
N GLY A 82 7.69 10.26 -9.28
CA GLY A 82 7.33 9.90 -10.63
C GLY A 82 7.72 8.45 -10.97
N ARG A 83 7.02 7.87 -11.94
CA ARG A 83 7.21 6.47 -12.37
C ARG A 83 8.65 6.17 -12.82
N GLU A 84 9.35 7.14 -13.38
CA GLU A 84 10.71 7.02 -13.96
C GLU A 84 11.74 7.87 -13.20
N GLU A 85 11.45 8.17 -11.93
CA GLU A 85 12.34 8.96 -11.07
C GLU A 85 13.41 8.06 -10.43
N TRP A 86 14.34 7.58 -11.24
CA TRP A 86 15.36 6.59 -10.85
C TRP A 86 16.34 7.07 -9.77
N PHE A 87 16.41 8.37 -9.50
CA PHE A 87 17.21 8.95 -8.42
C PHE A 87 16.44 9.09 -7.09
N ALA A 88 15.19 8.63 -7.04
CA ALA A 88 14.43 8.58 -5.80
C ALA A 88 15.09 7.63 -4.79
N PRO A 89 15.04 7.92 -3.47
CA PRO A 89 15.72 7.12 -2.44
C PRO A 89 15.39 5.63 -2.50
N LEU A 90 14.11 5.30 -2.69
CA LEU A 90 13.61 3.93 -2.73
C LEU A 90 14.08 3.12 -3.97
N ALA A 91 14.76 3.74 -4.93
CA ALA A 91 15.37 3.03 -6.07
C ALA A 91 16.69 2.34 -5.68
N SER A 92 17.26 2.66 -4.51
CA SER A 92 18.54 2.15 -4.04
C SER A 92 18.42 1.42 -2.70
N GLY A 93 19.16 0.31 -2.56
CA GLY A 93 19.29 -0.39 -1.28
C GLY A 93 20.05 0.37 -0.21
N SER A 94 20.73 1.47 -0.56
CA SER A 94 21.43 2.33 0.41
C SER A 94 20.49 3.23 1.21
N ASN A 95 19.25 3.44 0.71
CA ASN A 95 18.24 4.24 1.39
C ASN A 95 16.82 3.68 1.13
N PRO A 96 16.54 2.41 1.51
CA PRO A 96 15.25 1.81 1.32
C PRO A 96 14.24 2.34 2.35
N ALA A 97 12.96 2.35 2.00
CA ALA A 97 11.90 2.53 2.98
C ALA A 97 11.90 1.39 4.03
N ASP A 98 11.41 1.64 5.23
CA ASP A 98 11.33 0.61 6.29
C ASP A 98 10.32 -0.48 5.95
N ALA A 99 9.26 -0.11 5.22
CA ALA A 99 8.29 -1.03 4.65
C ALA A 99 7.75 -0.50 3.32
N MET A 100 7.23 -1.40 2.50
CA MET A 100 6.53 -1.03 1.27
C MET A 100 5.18 -1.74 1.18
N VAL A 101 4.16 -1.01 0.76
CA VAL A 101 2.82 -1.53 0.51
C VAL A 101 2.38 -1.17 -0.91
N VAL A 102 1.97 -2.15 -1.70
CA VAL A 102 1.30 -1.93 -3.00
C VAL A 102 -0.20 -2.16 -2.80
N CYS A 103 -0.96 -1.08 -2.75
CA CYS A 103 -2.38 -1.10 -2.42
C CYS A 103 -3.17 -0.02 -3.18
N PRO A 104 -4.07 -0.39 -4.09
CA PRO A 104 -4.29 -1.76 -4.58
C PRO A 104 -3.18 -2.25 -5.50
N CYS A 105 -3.03 -3.58 -5.62
CA CYS A 105 -2.04 -4.21 -6.48
C CYS A 105 -2.72 -4.94 -7.64
N THR A 106 -2.36 -4.58 -8.89
CA THR A 106 -2.78 -5.36 -10.07
C THR A 106 -2.02 -6.68 -10.15
N MET A 107 -2.64 -7.69 -10.76
CA MET A 107 -1.96 -8.95 -11.02
C MET A 107 -0.78 -8.80 -11.99
N GLY A 108 -0.82 -7.80 -12.89
CA GLY A 108 0.31 -7.45 -13.75
C GLY A 108 1.51 -6.94 -12.94
N THR A 109 1.30 -6.01 -12.00
CA THR A 109 2.36 -5.53 -11.11
C THR A 109 2.91 -6.67 -10.24
N LEU A 110 2.03 -7.50 -9.66
CA LEU A 110 2.43 -8.65 -8.88
C LEU A 110 3.27 -9.64 -9.72
N ALA A 111 2.87 -9.92 -10.95
CA ALA A 111 3.61 -10.78 -11.86
C ALA A 111 4.98 -10.20 -12.23
N SER A 112 5.07 -8.90 -12.51
CA SER A 112 6.34 -8.21 -12.77
C SER A 112 7.31 -8.34 -11.59
N ILE A 113 6.82 -8.10 -10.37
CA ILE A 113 7.63 -8.25 -9.14
C ILE A 113 8.05 -9.72 -8.97
N ALA A 114 7.16 -10.69 -9.19
CA ALA A 114 7.48 -12.11 -9.11
C ALA A 114 8.51 -12.55 -10.16
N ALA A 115 8.53 -11.91 -11.32
CA ALA A 115 9.54 -12.13 -12.37
C ALA A 115 10.87 -11.40 -12.10
N GLY A 116 10.96 -10.54 -11.09
CA GLY A 116 12.15 -9.73 -10.80
C GLY A 116 12.37 -8.60 -11.81
N LEU A 117 11.29 -8.09 -12.40
CA LEU A 117 11.37 -6.96 -13.32
C LEU A 117 11.51 -5.64 -12.55
N SER A 118 12.16 -4.67 -13.18
CA SER A 118 12.40 -3.31 -12.65
C SER A 118 12.23 -2.27 -13.75
N GLN A 119 11.10 -2.32 -14.45
CA GLN A 119 10.83 -1.46 -15.61
C GLN A 119 10.30 -0.07 -15.22
N ASN A 120 9.93 0.11 -13.98
CA ASN A 120 9.47 1.37 -13.40
C ASN A 120 9.82 1.41 -11.92
N LEU A 121 9.64 2.59 -11.31
CA LEU A 121 10.04 2.80 -9.93
C LEU A 121 9.24 1.96 -8.91
N ILE A 122 8.00 1.58 -9.20
CA ILE A 122 7.20 0.71 -8.32
C ILE A 122 7.82 -0.69 -8.27
N GLU A 123 8.13 -1.27 -9.42
CA GLU A 123 8.77 -2.58 -9.53
C GLU A 123 10.17 -2.56 -8.91
N ARG A 124 10.94 -1.49 -9.18
CA ARG A 124 12.29 -1.33 -8.63
C ARG A 124 12.27 -1.20 -7.10
N ALA A 125 11.34 -0.42 -6.53
CA ALA A 125 11.21 -0.27 -5.09
C ALA A 125 10.82 -1.60 -4.41
N ALA A 126 9.94 -2.38 -5.05
CA ALA A 126 9.58 -3.71 -4.56
C ALA A 126 10.77 -4.69 -4.61
N ASP A 127 11.56 -4.68 -5.70
CA ASP A 127 12.80 -5.45 -5.80
C ASP A 127 13.80 -5.05 -4.71
N VAL A 128 13.97 -3.75 -4.48
CA VAL A 128 14.81 -3.24 -3.39
C VAL A 128 14.30 -3.71 -2.03
N ALA A 129 12.99 -3.62 -1.78
CA ALA A 129 12.42 -4.09 -0.52
C ALA A 129 12.70 -5.58 -0.27
N ILE A 130 12.53 -6.42 -1.29
CA ILE A 130 12.82 -7.88 -1.20
C ILE A 130 14.29 -8.12 -0.92
N LYS A 131 15.21 -7.56 -1.70
CA LYS A 131 16.64 -7.84 -1.57
C LYS A 131 17.27 -7.28 -0.29
N GLU A 132 16.70 -6.20 0.28
CA GLU A 132 17.15 -5.61 1.54
C GLU A 132 16.40 -6.20 2.77
N GLY A 133 15.56 -7.22 2.57
CA GLY A 133 14.81 -7.86 3.64
C GLY A 133 13.79 -6.93 4.33
N ARG A 134 13.33 -5.90 3.60
CA ARG A 134 12.29 -4.98 4.10
C ARG A 134 10.92 -5.60 3.94
N LYS A 135 9.99 -5.25 4.82
CA LYS A 135 8.63 -5.75 4.73
C LYS A 135 7.95 -5.23 3.46
N LEU A 136 7.52 -6.15 2.62
CA LEU A 136 6.71 -5.87 1.44
C LEU A 136 5.33 -6.50 1.60
N VAL A 137 4.28 -5.68 1.47
CA VAL A 137 2.87 -6.13 1.48
C VAL A 137 2.27 -5.83 0.11
N LEU A 138 1.72 -6.84 -0.53
CA LEU A 138 0.94 -6.69 -1.75
C LEU A 138 -0.52 -6.94 -1.43
N VAL A 139 -1.39 -6.01 -1.84
CA VAL A 139 -2.85 -6.08 -1.65
C VAL A 139 -3.50 -6.32 -3.02
N PRO A 140 -3.40 -7.56 -3.57
CA PRO A 140 -3.90 -7.87 -4.91
C PRO A 140 -5.42 -7.92 -4.90
N ARG A 141 -6.05 -7.23 -5.89
CA ARG A 141 -7.49 -7.30 -6.10
C ARG A 141 -7.78 -7.91 -7.47
N GLU A 142 -8.29 -9.13 -7.43
CA GLU A 142 -8.65 -9.91 -8.59
C GLU A 142 -9.66 -10.99 -8.21
N THR A 143 -10.59 -11.30 -9.13
CA THR A 143 -11.53 -12.41 -8.98
C THR A 143 -12.05 -12.88 -10.34
N PRO A 144 -12.02 -14.21 -10.67
CA PRO A 144 -11.35 -15.28 -9.96
C PRO A 144 -9.82 -15.23 -10.12
N PHE A 145 -9.07 -15.92 -9.28
CA PHE A 145 -7.64 -16.12 -9.48
C PHE A 145 -7.39 -17.21 -10.52
N SER A 146 -6.47 -16.97 -11.46
CA SER A 146 -5.94 -17.98 -12.36
C SER A 146 -4.79 -18.78 -11.71
N ALA A 147 -4.42 -19.92 -12.29
CA ALA A 147 -3.25 -20.67 -11.84
C ALA A 147 -1.96 -19.80 -11.87
N ILE A 148 -1.78 -18.98 -12.91
CA ILE A 148 -0.63 -18.07 -13.03
C ILE A 148 -0.60 -17.06 -11.85
N HIS A 149 -1.76 -16.53 -11.47
CA HIS A 149 -1.86 -15.62 -10.30
C HIS A 149 -1.40 -16.32 -9.02
N LEU A 150 -1.91 -17.54 -8.78
CA LEU A 150 -1.59 -18.31 -7.58
C LEU A 150 -0.12 -18.72 -7.54
N GLU A 151 0.48 -19.11 -8.65
CA GLU A 151 1.91 -19.45 -8.76
C GLU A 151 2.79 -18.22 -8.44
N ASN A 152 2.47 -17.06 -8.98
CA ASN A 152 3.20 -15.81 -8.70
C ASN A 152 3.07 -15.41 -7.24
N MET A 153 1.88 -15.50 -6.66
CA MET A 153 1.66 -15.24 -5.23
C MET A 153 2.47 -16.20 -4.35
N LEU A 154 2.46 -17.50 -4.68
CA LEU A 154 3.22 -18.51 -3.96
C LEU A 154 4.73 -18.24 -4.03
N LYS A 155 5.24 -17.87 -5.21
CA LYS A 155 6.65 -17.51 -5.40
C LYS A 155 7.04 -16.34 -4.50
N LEU A 156 6.26 -15.28 -4.47
CA LEU A 156 6.51 -14.10 -3.63
C LEU A 156 6.37 -14.41 -2.14
N ALA A 157 5.36 -15.20 -1.75
CA ALA A 157 5.17 -15.60 -0.36
C ALA A 157 6.38 -16.40 0.19
N ARG A 158 7.01 -17.24 -0.65
CA ARG A 158 8.24 -17.97 -0.29
C ARG A 158 9.44 -17.03 -0.06
N LEU A 159 9.42 -15.82 -0.61
CA LEU A 159 10.42 -14.77 -0.38
C LEU A 159 10.09 -13.90 0.85
N GLY A 160 9.02 -14.21 1.58
CA GLY A 160 8.59 -13.44 2.75
C GLY A 160 7.70 -12.23 2.43
N VAL A 161 7.28 -12.07 1.17
CA VAL A 161 6.31 -11.03 0.79
C VAL A 161 4.94 -11.41 1.33
N VAL A 162 4.27 -10.46 1.97
CA VAL A 162 2.91 -10.66 2.46
C VAL A 162 1.92 -10.47 1.32
N ILE A 163 1.19 -11.51 0.98
CA ILE A 163 0.12 -11.47 -0.02
C ILE A 163 -1.20 -11.36 0.74
N MET A 164 -1.85 -10.21 0.63
CA MET A 164 -3.04 -9.89 1.41
C MET A 164 -4.16 -9.35 0.52
N PRO A 165 -4.94 -10.20 -0.15
CA PRO A 165 -6.12 -9.75 -0.88
C PRO A 165 -7.07 -8.97 0.03
N PRO A 166 -7.75 -7.92 -0.46
CA PRO A 166 -8.68 -7.13 0.34
C PRO A 166 -9.97 -7.93 0.58
N SER A 167 -9.93 -8.78 1.61
CA SER A 167 -11.02 -9.68 1.99
C SER A 167 -11.48 -9.32 3.41
N PRO A 168 -12.39 -8.34 3.55
CA PRO A 168 -12.88 -7.92 4.86
C PRO A 168 -13.70 -9.03 5.53
N GLY A 169 -13.53 -9.15 6.86
CA GLY A 169 -14.30 -10.09 7.66
C GLY A 169 -15.61 -9.45 8.17
N PHE A 170 -16.68 -10.25 8.26
CA PHE A 170 -17.98 -9.78 8.72
C PHE A 170 -18.20 -9.94 10.25
N TYR A 171 -17.28 -10.57 10.96
CA TYR A 171 -17.40 -10.77 12.41
C TYR A 171 -17.30 -9.48 13.24
N THR A 172 -16.83 -8.41 12.64
CA THR A 172 -16.82 -7.07 13.24
C THR A 172 -18.17 -6.36 13.12
N HIS A 173 -19.16 -6.97 12.42
CA HIS A 173 -20.46 -6.40 12.13
C HIS A 173 -20.39 -5.04 11.42
N PRO A 174 -19.69 -4.92 10.26
CA PRO A 174 -19.56 -3.65 9.55
C PRO A 174 -20.93 -3.10 9.17
N GLN A 175 -21.13 -1.80 9.36
CA GLN A 175 -22.37 -1.09 9.06
C GLN A 175 -22.22 -0.26 7.77
N THR A 176 -21.01 0.08 7.38
CA THR A 176 -20.70 0.93 6.23
C THR A 176 -19.64 0.28 5.35
N VAL A 177 -19.44 0.83 4.17
CA VAL A 177 -18.34 0.44 3.27
C VAL A 177 -17.00 0.85 3.88
N GLU A 178 -16.97 1.99 4.58
CA GLU A 178 -15.80 2.50 5.29
C GLU A 178 -15.31 1.54 6.37
N ASP A 179 -16.22 0.89 7.10
CA ASP A 179 -15.85 -0.14 8.09
C ASP A 179 -15.13 -1.33 7.42
N MET A 180 -15.56 -1.69 6.21
CA MET A 180 -14.91 -2.75 5.42
C MET A 180 -13.54 -2.31 4.91
N VAL A 181 -13.40 -1.04 4.54
CA VAL A 181 -12.10 -0.44 4.16
C VAL A 181 -11.18 -0.43 5.37
N ASP A 182 -11.64 0.06 6.52
CA ASP A 182 -10.86 0.13 7.75
C ASP A 182 -10.42 -1.24 8.24
N PHE A 183 -11.24 -2.29 8.06
CA PHE A 183 -10.83 -3.66 8.36
C PHE A 183 -9.57 -4.06 7.58
N VAL A 184 -9.56 -3.85 6.26
CA VAL A 184 -8.41 -4.21 5.41
C VAL A 184 -7.20 -3.34 5.74
N VAL A 185 -7.39 -2.03 5.90
CA VAL A 185 -6.31 -1.09 6.22
C VAL A 185 -5.68 -1.41 7.57
N ALA A 186 -6.49 -1.72 8.60
CA ALA A 186 -5.99 -2.17 9.90
C ALA A 186 -5.05 -3.37 9.77
N ARG A 187 -5.45 -4.36 8.96
CA ARG A 187 -4.64 -5.56 8.74
C ARG A 187 -3.34 -5.26 7.98
N VAL A 188 -3.36 -4.30 7.04
CA VAL A 188 -2.13 -3.82 6.38
C VAL A 188 -1.20 -3.16 7.39
N LEU A 189 -1.71 -2.23 8.21
CA LEU A 189 -0.96 -1.54 9.26
C LEU A 189 -0.33 -2.53 10.25
N ASP A 190 -1.08 -3.56 10.66
CA ASP A 190 -0.56 -4.63 11.51
C ASP A 190 0.65 -5.34 10.89
N GLN A 191 0.61 -5.63 9.57
CA GLN A 191 1.71 -6.31 8.88
C GLN A 191 2.99 -5.48 8.85
N ILE A 192 2.87 -4.17 8.79
CA ILE A 192 4.02 -3.25 8.77
C ILE A 192 4.36 -2.68 10.15
N GLY A 193 3.66 -3.13 11.22
CA GLY A 193 3.94 -2.76 12.59
C GLY A 193 3.55 -1.32 12.98
N VAL A 194 2.57 -0.73 12.28
CA VAL A 194 2.01 0.59 12.63
C VAL A 194 0.81 0.40 13.55
N PRO A 195 0.85 0.92 14.78
CA PRO A 195 -0.27 0.84 15.71
C PRO A 195 -1.53 1.49 15.13
N ASN A 196 -2.68 0.86 15.34
CA ASN A 196 -3.97 1.38 14.89
C ASN A 196 -5.10 0.84 15.75
N ASP A 197 -6.22 1.54 15.77
CA ASP A 197 -7.47 1.23 16.44
C ASP A 197 -8.69 1.25 15.50
N LEU A 198 -8.43 1.07 14.20
CA LEU A 198 -9.46 1.16 13.14
C LEU A 198 -10.55 0.10 13.28
N MET A 199 -10.27 -1.02 13.94
CA MET A 199 -11.23 -2.08 14.13
C MET A 199 -11.07 -2.74 15.50
N ARG A 200 -12.17 -3.28 16.03
CA ARG A 200 -12.14 -4.10 17.23
C ARG A 200 -11.35 -5.39 16.99
N ARG A 201 -10.45 -5.73 17.91
CA ARG A 201 -9.65 -6.95 17.83
C ARG A 201 -10.46 -8.18 18.23
N TRP A 202 -10.16 -9.31 17.61
CA TRP A 202 -10.76 -10.58 17.99
C TRP A 202 -10.40 -10.91 19.44
N GLY A 203 -11.41 -11.25 20.26
CA GLY A 203 -11.22 -11.55 21.69
C GLY A 203 -11.17 -10.33 22.62
N GLU A 204 -11.20 -9.09 22.10
CA GLU A 204 -11.32 -7.88 22.90
C GLU A 204 -12.80 -7.53 23.15
N GLY A 205 -13.23 -7.64 24.40
CA GLY A 205 -14.59 -7.34 24.89
C GLY A 205 -15.45 -8.59 24.93
N GLY A 206 -15.72 -9.01 26.17
CA GLY A 206 -16.36 -10.23 26.56
C GLY A 206 -17.52 -10.72 25.69
N GLU A 207 -17.69 -12.03 25.74
CA GLU A 207 -18.79 -12.77 25.14
C GLU A 207 -20.12 -12.04 25.27
N LYS A 208 -20.81 -11.88 24.11
CA LYS A 208 -22.26 -11.76 24.10
C LYS A 208 -22.85 -13.11 23.79
#